data_a30602b8cf6a10aa5dd69a95015791c4
#
_entry.id   a30602b8cf6a10aa5dd69a95015791c4
#
_cell.length_a   1.000
_cell.length_b   1.000
_cell.length_c   1.000
_cell.angle_alpha   90.00
_cell.angle_beta   90.00
_cell.angle_gamma   90.00
#
_symmetry.space_group_name_H-M   'P 1'
#
loop_
_entity.id
_entity.type
_entity.pdbx_description
1 polymer ?
#
loop_
_entity_poly.entity_id
_entity_poly.type
_entity_poly.pdbx_seq_one_letter_code
_entity_poly.pdbx_strand_id
1 'polypeptide(L)'
;MCGIAGQVGRDPRTIQRRYAAYCAMQQTLARRGPDQRGMYICGAAALIHARLAVVDLENGLQPMQLDWQGETYVLVYNGELYNTPELRAALAARGHSFNGHSDTEVLLHAFAEWGANCVPRCNGIFAFAVWQQNAGTLFLARDRCGVKPLFYTQAEDSLIFGSELKTLLAHPAVPPRVDANGLAEVLLLGPGRTPGCGVFQNVRELLPGQYAVYDAKAARLTLHTYWRLEDHDHPDDFAATARRVRDLVTDAIERQLVSDVPVATFLSGGLDSSLISAIADAHFTAQGNQLQTFSVGYRDNKKYFHATKFQPGADAPYIRKMNDFLHARHHWVTLDTPELVPALYAAVDARDLPGMADVDASLLVFCRHIKPHATVALSGECADEIFGGYPWYRDPTVRERYGFPWAQSTAYRASFIKPGVLGGIDPAAFVDERYRATLAQTSVRPGLPAAEQRMRQMMNLNFKWFMQTLLDRKDRMSMYSGLEVRVPFCDYRIAEYLYSVPWEFKDYHGQEKGLLREAMRGVLPDEVLWRRKSPYPKTWNPSYLAAVSAELRTVLNDPAAPLLRIVRADALENLLASGADNPIPWYGQLMTTPQTIAWFVQLNYWLEKYKVELV
;
A
#
# COMPACT_ATOMS: atom_id res chain seq x y z
N MET A 1 10.57 8.71 4.32
CA MET A 1 9.40 8.90 3.43
C MET A 1 8.55 10.09 3.86
N CYS A 2 7.78 10.68 2.93
CA CYS A 2 7.26 12.03 3.06
C CYS A 2 5.76 12.09 2.77
N GLY A 3 5.22 13.28 2.78
CA GLY A 3 3.93 13.63 2.21
C GLY A 3 4.10 14.76 1.21
N ILE A 4 3.49 14.63 0.04
CA ILE A 4 3.50 15.65 -1.00
C ILE A 4 2.09 16.12 -1.31
N ALA A 5 1.95 17.39 -1.70
CA ALA A 5 0.71 17.95 -2.19
C ALA A 5 0.99 19.18 -3.07
N GLY A 6 -0.02 19.65 -3.76
CA GLY A 6 0.09 20.90 -4.50
C GLY A 6 -1.14 21.24 -5.30
N GLN A 7 -1.11 22.44 -5.85
CA GLN A 7 -2.05 22.95 -6.85
C GLN A 7 -1.28 23.65 -7.95
N VAL A 8 -1.62 23.34 -9.19
CA VAL A 8 -1.13 24.07 -10.36
C VAL A 8 -2.34 24.49 -11.20
N GLY A 9 -2.41 25.74 -11.59
CA GLY A 9 -3.58 26.27 -12.28
C GLY A 9 -3.25 27.33 -13.31
N ARG A 10 -4.24 27.63 -14.13
CA ARG A 10 -4.09 28.58 -15.24
C ARG A 10 -3.91 30.04 -14.76
N ASP A 11 -4.59 30.41 -13.67
CA ASP A 11 -4.53 31.79 -13.12
C ASP A 11 -3.61 31.86 -11.90
N PRO A 12 -2.44 32.52 -12.00
CA PRO A 12 -1.53 32.72 -10.89
C PRO A 12 -2.15 33.40 -9.67
N ARG A 13 -3.12 34.29 -9.87
CA ARG A 13 -3.78 35.02 -8.78
C ARG A 13 -4.61 34.09 -7.91
N THR A 14 -5.28 33.12 -8.53
CA THR A 14 -6.02 32.07 -7.80
C THR A 14 -5.07 31.24 -6.92
N ILE A 15 -3.90 30.86 -7.45
CA ILE A 15 -2.89 30.12 -6.69
C ILE A 15 -2.39 30.94 -5.49
N GLN A 16 -2.00 32.20 -5.69
CA GLN A 16 -1.44 33.04 -4.63
C GLN A 16 -2.43 33.34 -3.49
N ARG A 17 -3.73 33.43 -3.79
CA ARG A 17 -4.78 33.74 -2.79
C ARG A 17 -5.12 32.56 -1.86
N ARG A 18 -4.68 31.33 -2.16
CA ARG A 18 -5.07 30.11 -1.45
C ARG A 18 -4.08 29.64 -0.40
N TYR A 19 -3.23 30.52 0.11
CA TYR A 19 -2.21 30.18 1.11
C TYR A 19 -2.78 29.42 2.31
N ALA A 20 -3.95 29.83 2.86
CA ALA A 20 -4.60 29.15 3.97
C ALA A 20 -5.01 27.70 3.63
N ALA A 21 -5.47 27.44 2.40
CA ALA A 21 -5.76 26.08 1.93
C ALA A 21 -4.49 25.23 1.87
N TYR A 22 -3.38 25.78 1.40
CA TYR A 22 -2.10 25.06 1.36
C TYR A 22 -1.56 24.74 2.75
N CYS A 23 -1.72 25.65 3.72
CA CYS A 23 -1.40 25.37 5.11
C CYS A 23 -2.27 24.23 5.68
N ALA A 24 -3.58 24.21 5.36
CA ALA A 24 -4.47 23.13 5.77
C ALA A 24 -4.07 21.79 5.12
N MET A 25 -3.76 21.77 3.82
CA MET A 25 -3.24 20.58 3.13
C MET A 25 -1.94 20.08 3.77
N GLN A 26 -0.98 20.96 4.06
CA GLN A 26 0.28 20.62 4.71
C GLN A 26 0.07 20.02 6.10
N GLN A 27 -0.87 20.57 6.87
CA GLN A 27 -1.19 20.07 8.22
C GLN A 27 -1.71 18.63 8.19
N THR A 28 -2.46 18.22 7.16
CA THR A 28 -2.91 16.82 7.02
C THR A 28 -1.76 15.85 6.83
N LEU A 29 -0.64 16.28 6.29
CA LEU A 29 0.55 15.48 6.01
C LEU A 29 1.53 15.40 7.22
N ALA A 30 1.27 16.12 8.31
CA ALA A 30 2.20 16.29 9.43
C ALA A 30 2.64 14.97 10.07
N ARG A 31 1.77 13.94 10.08
CA ARG A 31 2.10 12.62 10.63
C ARG A 31 3.00 11.81 9.72
N ARG A 32 2.85 11.98 8.38
CA ARG A 32 3.72 11.33 7.40
C ARG A 32 5.13 11.89 7.43
N GLY A 33 5.24 13.21 7.57
CA GLY A 33 6.50 13.94 7.58
C GLY A 33 6.61 14.87 8.78
N PRO A 34 6.98 14.34 9.96
CA PRO A 34 7.03 15.14 11.17
C PRO A 34 8.26 16.03 11.29
N ASP A 35 9.36 15.76 10.54
CA ASP A 35 10.66 16.35 10.81
C ASP A 35 10.82 17.75 10.19
N GLN A 36 10.31 17.93 8.96
CA GLN A 36 10.46 19.21 8.25
C GLN A 36 9.22 19.51 7.39
N ARG A 37 8.97 20.79 7.14
CA ARG A 37 7.89 21.26 6.27
C ARG A 37 8.43 22.26 5.27
N GLY A 38 8.04 22.12 4.00
CA GLY A 38 8.39 23.03 2.93
C GLY A 38 7.19 23.41 2.10
N MET A 39 7.24 24.61 1.51
CA MET A 39 6.23 25.12 0.59
C MET A 39 6.89 26.03 -0.44
N TYR A 40 6.54 25.83 -1.70
CA TYR A 40 6.89 26.70 -2.80
C TYR A 40 5.63 27.26 -3.40
N ILE A 41 5.54 28.58 -3.52
CA ILE A 41 4.40 29.26 -4.16
C ILE A 41 4.99 30.32 -5.10
N CYS A 42 4.89 30.08 -6.39
CA CYS A 42 5.36 30.99 -7.41
C CYS A 42 4.54 30.84 -8.70
N GLY A 43 4.07 31.95 -9.24
CA GLY A 43 3.32 31.97 -10.47
C GLY A 43 2.07 31.07 -10.41
N ALA A 44 2.01 30.11 -11.30
CA ALA A 44 0.90 29.18 -11.49
C ALA A 44 0.95 27.94 -10.57
N ALA A 45 1.95 27.83 -9.68
CA ALA A 45 2.18 26.62 -8.88
C ALA A 45 2.29 26.88 -7.39
N ALA A 46 1.72 25.98 -6.59
CA ALA A 46 1.97 25.78 -5.18
C ALA A 46 2.34 24.31 -4.96
N LEU A 47 3.54 24.05 -4.44
CA LEU A 47 4.03 22.71 -4.09
C LEU A 47 4.27 22.64 -2.58
N ILE A 48 3.86 21.54 -1.96
CA ILE A 48 3.82 21.37 -0.51
C ILE A 48 4.52 20.06 -0.17
N HIS A 49 5.36 20.11 0.85
CA HIS A 49 6.10 18.96 1.34
C HIS A 49 6.05 18.85 2.86
N ALA A 50 5.96 17.62 3.35
CA ALA A 50 6.17 17.25 4.75
C ALA A 50 7.16 16.08 4.77
N ARG A 51 8.34 16.25 5.42
CA ARG A 51 9.47 15.33 5.35
C ARG A 51 9.56 14.44 6.58
N LEU A 52 9.74 13.14 6.34
CA LEU A 52 10.38 12.21 7.26
C LEU A 52 11.82 12.02 6.74
N ALA A 53 12.80 12.50 7.47
CA ALA A 53 14.19 12.48 7.06
C ALA A 53 14.80 11.09 7.28
N VAL A 54 15.31 10.48 6.21
CA VAL A 54 15.85 9.11 6.21
C VAL A 54 17.24 9.05 5.59
N VAL A 55 17.43 9.72 4.45
CA VAL A 55 18.72 9.84 3.75
C VAL A 55 19.05 11.32 3.56
N ASP A 56 20.31 11.68 3.74
CA ASP A 56 20.85 13.04 3.66
C ASP A 56 20.03 14.04 4.49
N LEU A 57 20.16 13.92 5.81
CA LEU A 57 19.32 14.65 6.78
C LEU A 57 19.41 16.17 6.60
N GLU A 58 20.55 16.68 6.12
CA GLU A 58 20.82 18.12 5.98
C GLU A 58 20.42 18.65 4.58
N ASN A 59 20.78 17.97 3.48
CA ASN A 59 20.63 18.49 2.12
C ASN A 59 19.36 17.98 1.39
N GLY A 60 18.62 17.02 1.97
CA GLY A 60 17.41 16.47 1.36
C GLY A 60 16.16 17.34 1.56
N LEU A 61 16.29 18.66 1.71
CA LEU A 61 15.18 19.59 1.91
C LEU A 61 14.29 19.70 0.66
N GLN A 62 12.98 19.81 0.86
CA GLN A 62 12.01 19.93 -0.22
C GLN A 62 10.92 20.97 0.13
N PRO A 63 10.32 21.65 -0.89
CA PRO A 63 10.54 21.51 -2.34
C PRO A 63 11.97 21.86 -2.76
N MET A 64 12.60 20.97 -3.56
CA MET A 64 13.96 21.16 -4.04
C MET A 64 13.94 21.83 -5.41
N GLN A 65 14.86 22.77 -5.64
CA GLN A 65 14.93 23.53 -6.87
C GLN A 65 16.25 23.28 -7.60
N LEU A 66 16.18 23.32 -8.94
CA LEU A 66 17.34 23.21 -9.82
C LEU A 66 17.13 24.09 -11.05
N ASP A 67 18.10 24.96 -11.34
CA ASP A 67 18.19 25.69 -12.61
C ASP A 67 19.10 24.90 -13.56
N TRP A 68 18.55 24.43 -14.67
CA TRP A 68 19.28 23.65 -15.65
C TRP A 68 18.85 24.01 -17.08
N GLN A 69 19.84 24.35 -17.93
CA GLN A 69 19.62 24.70 -19.35
C GLN A 69 18.53 25.73 -19.61
N GLY A 70 18.40 26.71 -18.73
CA GLY A 70 17.44 27.82 -18.87
C GLY A 70 16.02 27.52 -18.38
N GLU A 71 15.80 26.37 -17.75
CA GLU A 71 14.54 26.00 -17.07
C GLU A 71 14.75 25.90 -15.56
N THR A 72 13.77 26.33 -14.78
CA THR A 72 13.72 26.11 -13.31
C THR A 72 12.79 24.94 -12.99
N TYR A 73 13.37 23.89 -12.41
CA TYR A 73 12.67 22.71 -11.97
C TYR A 73 12.43 22.76 -10.46
N VAL A 74 11.23 22.42 -10.00
CA VAL A 74 10.89 22.34 -8.58
C VAL A 74 10.26 20.99 -8.28
N LEU A 75 10.93 20.19 -7.42
CA LEU A 75 10.53 18.83 -7.07
C LEU A 75 9.92 18.75 -5.66
N VAL A 76 8.82 17.99 -5.53
CA VAL A 76 8.36 17.38 -4.29
C VAL A 76 8.27 15.87 -4.48
N TYR A 77 8.83 15.11 -3.53
CA TYR A 77 9.06 13.68 -3.65
C TYR A 77 8.75 12.93 -2.35
N ASN A 78 8.01 11.85 -2.47
CA ASN A 78 7.72 10.89 -1.41
C ASN A 78 8.17 9.51 -1.89
N GLY A 79 9.32 9.04 -1.45
CA GLY A 79 9.85 7.77 -1.89
C GLY A 79 11.29 7.52 -1.52
N GLU A 80 11.85 6.46 -2.11
CA GLU A 80 13.26 6.06 -2.05
C GLU A 80 13.68 5.46 -3.40
N LEU A 81 14.81 5.93 -3.95
CA LEU A 81 15.45 5.33 -5.13
C LEU A 81 16.59 4.41 -4.71
N TYR A 82 16.46 3.15 -5.04
CA TYR A 82 17.43 2.10 -4.67
C TYR A 82 18.62 1.97 -5.63
N ASN A 83 18.53 2.59 -6.82
CA ASN A 83 19.62 2.67 -7.78
C ASN A 83 20.21 4.08 -7.89
N THR A 84 20.21 4.83 -6.80
CA THR A 84 20.78 6.18 -6.71
C THR A 84 22.25 6.24 -7.16
N PRO A 85 23.14 5.30 -6.77
CA PRO A 85 24.54 5.34 -7.20
C PRO A 85 24.71 5.25 -8.73
N GLU A 86 23.95 4.36 -9.38
CA GLU A 86 24.00 4.15 -10.82
C GLU A 86 23.48 5.38 -11.59
N LEU A 87 22.37 5.98 -11.12
CA LEU A 87 21.83 7.20 -11.72
C LEU A 87 22.78 8.38 -11.54
N ARG A 88 23.36 8.55 -10.36
CA ARG A 88 24.34 9.59 -10.06
C ARG A 88 25.56 9.49 -10.98
N ALA A 89 26.11 8.30 -11.16
CA ALA A 89 27.25 8.08 -12.07
C ALA A 89 26.90 8.44 -13.52
N ALA A 90 25.71 8.04 -13.99
CA ALA A 90 25.25 8.34 -15.34
C ALA A 90 25.00 9.85 -15.57
N LEU A 91 24.57 10.58 -14.56
CA LEU A 91 24.35 12.03 -14.59
C LEU A 91 25.67 12.80 -14.48
N ALA A 92 26.59 12.38 -13.61
CA ALA A 92 27.92 12.98 -13.50
C ALA A 92 28.68 12.91 -14.83
N ALA A 93 28.56 11.78 -15.55
CA ALA A 93 29.16 11.62 -16.90
C ALA A 93 28.55 12.60 -17.94
N ARG A 94 27.42 13.27 -17.62
CA ARG A 94 26.75 14.30 -18.45
C ARG A 94 26.98 15.72 -17.93
N GLY A 95 27.85 15.89 -16.94
CA GLY A 95 28.22 17.19 -16.41
C GLY A 95 27.37 17.68 -15.23
N HIS A 96 26.50 16.85 -14.66
CA HIS A 96 25.79 17.20 -13.43
C HIS A 96 26.73 17.10 -12.23
N SER A 97 26.60 18.05 -11.29
CA SER A 97 27.26 18.06 -9.99
C SER A 97 26.22 18.01 -8.87
N PHE A 98 26.58 17.47 -7.73
CA PHE A 98 25.67 17.24 -6.61
C PHE A 98 26.25 17.86 -5.34
N ASN A 99 25.36 18.42 -4.50
CA ASN A 99 25.73 19.04 -3.22
C ASN A 99 25.68 18.04 -2.06
N GLY A 100 24.76 17.08 -2.14
CA GLY A 100 24.52 16.07 -1.11
C GLY A 100 24.60 14.64 -1.63
N HIS A 101 24.11 13.70 -0.84
CA HIS A 101 24.03 12.29 -1.23
C HIS A 101 22.58 11.79 -1.34
N SER A 102 21.58 12.70 -1.26
CA SER A 102 20.17 12.33 -1.33
C SER A 102 19.77 11.79 -2.70
N ASP A 103 18.87 10.85 -2.70
CA ASP A 103 18.18 10.37 -3.88
C ASP A 103 17.23 11.43 -4.47
N THR A 104 16.72 12.35 -3.64
CA THR A 104 15.91 13.50 -4.04
C THR A 104 16.64 14.37 -5.06
N GLU A 105 17.91 14.72 -4.77
CA GLU A 105 18.73 15.52 -5.67
C GLU A 105 18.99 14.77 -6.98
N VAL A 106 19.32 13.46 -6.88
CA VAL A 106 19.55 12.61 -8.06
C VAL A 106 18.30 12.51 -8.93
N LEU A 107 17.11 12.38 -8.34
CA LEU A 107 15.84 12.34 -9.07
C LEU A 107 15.57 13.67 -9.80
N LEU A 108 15.82 14.81 -9.16
CA LEU A 108 15.63 16.13 -9.76
C LEU A 108 16.56 16.34 -10.97
N HIS A 109 17.84 15.99 -10.83
CA HIS A 109 18.79 16.01 -11.93
C HIS A 109 18.44 15.02 -13.05
N ALA A 110 17.95 13.84 -12.70
CA ALA A 110 17.50 12.83 -13.67
C ALA A 110 16.30 13.34 -14.49
N PHE A 111 15.37 14.03 -13.84
CA PHE A 111 14.24 14.63 -14.54
C PHE A 111 14.70 15.82 -15.44
N ALA A 112 15.57 16.67 -14.95
CA ALA A 112 16.12 17.79 -15.74
C ALA A 112 16.87 17.32 -16.99
N GLU A 113 17.60 16.19 -16.91
CA GLU A 113 18.35 15.63 -18.02
C GLU A 113 17.51 14.82 -19.01
N TRP A 114 16.58 13.98 -18.49
CA TRP A 114 15.87 12.98 -19.32
C TRP A 114 14.37 13.23 -19.43
N GLY A 115 13.80 14.22 -18.74
CA GLY A 115 12.37 14.46 -18.68
C GLY A 115 11.61 13.21 -18.21
N ALA A 116 10.50 12.88 -18.84
CA ALA A 116 9.71 11.68 -18.54
C ALA A 116 10.48 10.36 -18.68
N ASN A 117 11.55 10.32 -19.50
CA ASN A 117 12.39 9.13 -19.68
C ASN A 117 13.29 8.82 -18.46
N CYS A 118 13.27 9.67 -17.42
CA CYS A 118 13.91 9.33 -16.15
C CYS A 118 13.15 8.22 -15.41
N VAL A 119 11.80 8.19 -15.50
CA VAL A 119 10.95 7.29 -14.72
C VAL A 119 11.24 5.81 -14.99
N PRO A 120 11.36 5.33 -16.26
CA PRO A 120 11.75 3.95 -16.52
C PRO A 120 13.15 3.57 -16.03
N ARG A 121 14.03 4.54 -15.78
CA ARG A 121 15.40 4.31 -15.26
C ARG A 121 15.45 4.16 -13.74
N CYS A 122 14.43 4.62 -13.03
CA CYS A 122 14.36 4.54 -11.58
C CYS A 122 14.03 3.12 -11.11
N ASN A 123 14.81 2.59 -10.16
CA ASN A 123 14.42 1.48 -9.32
C ASN A 123 14.14 2.02 -7.92
N GLY A 124 12.89 1.92 -7.47
CA GLY A 124 12.48 2.49 -6.19
C GLY A 124 10.97 2.46 -5.97
N ILE A 125 10.60 2.97 -4.83
CA ILE A 125 9.20 3.19 -4.43
C ILE A 125 8.98 4.69 -4.36
N PHE A 126 8.06 5.24 -5.14
CA PHE A 126 7.95 6.70 -5.26
C PHE A 126 6.58 7.21 -5.72
N ALA A 127 6.26 8.41 -5.25
CA ALA A 127 5.36 9.35 -5.87
C ALA A 127 6.03 10.72 -5.87
N PHE A 128 6.11 11.40 -7.01
CA PHE A 128 6.73 12.72 -7.08
C PHE A 128 6.02 13.66 -8.04
N ALA A 129 6.26 14.94 -7.84
CA ALA A 129 5.81 16.01 -8.74
C ALA A 129 6.98 16.93 -9.08
N VAL A 130 7.14 17.28 -10.36
CA VAL A 130 8.09 18.28 -10.84
C VAL A 130 7.36 19.37 -11.58
N TRP A 131 7.50 20.61 -11.09
CA TRP A 131 7.05 21.80 -11.77
C TRP A 131 8.17 22.37 -12.64
N GLN A 132 7.90 22.57 -13.92
CA GLN A 132 8.76 23.24 -14.88
C GLN A 132 8.24 24.66 -15.06
N GLN A 133 8.93 25.63 -14.46
CA GLN A 133 8.40 26.98 -14.28
C GLN A 133 8.22 27.73 -15.60
N ASN A 134 9.20 27.68 -16.49
CA ASN A 134 9.17 28.41 -17.77
C ASN A 134 8.24 27.73 -18.78
N ALA A 135 8.29 26.40 -18.84
CA ALA A 135 7.38 25.61 -19.66
C ALA A 135 5.92 25.76 -19.21
N GLY A 136 5.69 25.94 -17.91
CA GLY A 136 4.34 26.00 -17.33
C GLY A 136 3.69 24.61 -17.25
N THR A 137 4.48 23.56 -16.99
CA THR A 137 4.01 22.17 -16.95
C THR A 137 4.31 21.50 -15.61
N LEU A 138 3.35 20.75 -15.10
CA LEU A 138 3.53 19.89 -13.94
C LEU A 138 3.61 18.44 -14.39
N PHE A 139 4.66 17.76 -13.98
CA PHE A 139 4.82 16.32 -14.14
C PHE A 139 4.53 15.60 -12.83
N LEU A 140 3.73 14.53 -12.86
CA LEU A 140 3.44 13.65 -11.72
C LEU A 140 3.82 12.24 -12.09
N ALA A 141 4.47 11.47 -11.20
CA ALA A 141 4.75 10.06 -11.45
C ALA A 141 4.53 9.21 -10.19
N ARG A 142 4.16 7.95 -10.42
CA ARG A 142 3.98 6.94 -9.37
C ARG A 142 4.76 5.67 -9.73
N ASP A 143 5.34 5.01 -8.73
CA ASP A 143 6.15 3.81 -8.92
C ASP A 143 5.36 2.63 -9.55
N ARG A 144 6.11 1.63 -10.07
CA ARG A 144 5.56 0.51 -10.82
C ARG A 144 4.62 -0.37 -10.04
N CYS A 145 4.87 -0.56 -8.75
CA CYS A 145 4.05 -1.37 -7.87
C CYS A 145 2.98 -0.55 -7.13
N GLY A 146 3.04 0.79 -7.21
CA GLY A 146 2.11 1.69 -6.53
C GLY A 146 2.26 1.69 -5.01
N VAL A 147 3.49 1.48 -4.52
CA VAL A 147 3.78 1.49 -3.08
C VAL A 147 3.49 2.85 -2.47
N LYS A 148 3.80 3.95 -3.20
CA LYS A 148 3.50 5.29 -2.74
C LYS A 148 2.19 5.80 -3.35
N PRO A 149 1.30 6.34 -2.51
CA PRO A 149 0.01 6.86 -2.97
C PRO A 149 0.15 8.23 -3.64
N LEU A 150 -0.69 8.49 -4.65
CA LEU A 150 -0.79 9.79 -5.30
C LEU A 150 -2.20 9.99 -5.86
N PHE A 151 -2.96 10.88 -5.23
CA PHE A 151 -4.31 11.26 -5.64
C PHE A 151 -4.31 12.61 -6.33
N TYR A 152 -5.27 12.82 -7.22
CA TYR A 152 -5.44 14.10 -7.93
C TYR A 152 -6.91 14.34 -8.28
N THR A 153 -7.22 15.63 -8.52
CA THR A 153 -8.50 16.08 -9.07
C THR A 153 -8.29 17.34 -9.91
N GLN A 154 -9.14 17.55 -10.89
CA GLN A 154 -9.20 18.80 -11.64
C GLN A 154 -10.40 19.63 -11.14
N ALA A 155 -10.16 20.84 -10.71
CA ALA A 155 -11.16 21.77 -10.24
C ALA A 155 -10.75 23.21 -10.60
N GLU A 156 -11.70 24.02 -11.10
CA GLU A 156 -11.51 25.45 -11.37
C GLU A 156 -10.27 25.76 -12.25
N ASP A 157 -10.11 25.05 -13.36
CA ASP A 157 -8.95 25.17 -14.26
C ASP A 157 -7.58 24.90 -13.58
N SER A 158 -7.60 24.12 -12.51
CA SER A 158 -6.41 23.72 -11.76
C SER A 158 -6.37 22.21 -11.58
N LEU A 159 -5.15 21.66 -11.47
CA LEU A 159 -4.89 20.32 -10.96
C LEU A 159 -4.49 20.42 -9.48
N ILE A 160 -5.18 19.71 -8.61
CA ILE A 160 -4.86 19.57 -7.19
C ILE A 160 -4.43 18.12 -6.97
N PHE A 161 -3.32 17.91 -6.26
CA PHE A 161 -2.78 16.57 -5.98
C PHE A 161 -2.30 16.42 -4.55
N GLY A 162 -2.18 15.19 -4.09
CA GLY A 162 -1.65 14.89 -2.76
C GLY A 162 -1.47 13.41 -2.48
N SER A 163 -0.66 13.10 -1.49
CA SER A 163 -0.40 11.73 -1.04
C SER A 163 -1.63 11.06 -0.39
N GLU A 164 -2.57 11.83 0.14
CA GLU A 164 -3.70 11.33 0.91
C GLU A 164 -5.01 12.01 0.49
N LEU A 165 -6.15 11.30 0.61
CA LEU A 165 -7.48 11.85 0.25
C LEU A 165 -7.83 13.05 1.14
N LYS A 166 -7.60 12.96 2.46
CA LYS A 166 -7.83 14.10 3.37
C LYS A 166 -7.03 15.35 2.98
N THR A 167 -5.90 15.18 2.30
CA THR A 167 -5.10 16.32 1.83
C THR A 167 -5.81 17.06 0.70
N LEU A 168 -6.44 16.34 -0.23
CA LEU A 168 -7.25 16.95 -1.26
C LEU A 168 -8.52 17.58 -0.66
N LEU A 169 -9.19 16.88 0.27
CA LEU A 169 -10.41 17.35 0.94
C LEU A 169 -10.18 18.58 1.83
N ALA A 170 -8.94 18.84 2.26
CA ALA A 170 -8.60 20.07 2.97
C ALA A 170 -8.59 21.31 2.06
N HIS A 171 -8.64 21.11 0.72
CA HIS A 171 -8.72 22.19 -0.24
C HIS A 171 -10.18 22.57 -0.51
N PRO A 172 -10.59 23.85 -0.45
CA PRO A 172 -12.01 24.27 -0.53
C PRO A 172 -12.70 23.93 -1.86
N ALA A 173 -11.93 23.72 -2.94
CA ALA A 173 -12.48 23.30 -4.23
C ALA A 173 -12.78 21.80 -4.32
N VAL A 174 -12.50 21.03 -3.27
CA VAL A 174 -12.69 19.56 -3.24
C VAL A 174 -13.65 19.19 -2.10
N PRO A 175 -14.97 19.31 -2.31
CA PRO A 175 -15.94 18.95 -1.29
C PRO A 175 -15.95 17.42 -1.04
N PRO A 176 -16.30 16.97 0.17
CA PRO A 176 -16.32 15.55 0.54
C PRO A 176 -17.58 14.83 0.00
N ARG A 177 -17.85 14.95 -1.30
CA ARG A 177 -19.01 14.37 -1.98
C ARG A 177 -18.73 12.96 -2.46
N VAL A 178 -19.67 12.06 -2.20
CA VAL A 178 -19.63 10.67 -2.65
C VAL A 178 -20.94 10.38 -3.41
N ASP A 179 -20.80 10.02 -4.68
CA ASP A 179 -21.94 9.60 -5.50
C ASP A 179 -22.22 8.09 -5.33
N ALA A 180 -23.26 7.61 -6.01
CA ALA A 180 -23.65 6.20 -5.96
C ALA A 180 -22.50 5.24 -6.37
N ASN A 181 -21.64 5.62 -7.32
CA ASN A 181 -20.47 4.83 -7.70
C ASN A 181 -19.43 4.77 -6.59
N GLY A 182 -19.06 5.92 -6.00
CA GLY A 182 -18.14 5.98 -4.87
C GLY A 182 -18.64 5.19 -3.67
N LEU A 183 -19.96 5.26 -3.39
CA LEU A 183 -20.57 4.48 -2.32
C LEU A 183 -20.58 2.97 -2.62
N ALA A 184 -20.82 2.57 -3.88
CA ALA A 184 -20.71 1.19 -4.32
C ALA A 184 -19.28 0.64 -4.20
N GLU A 185 -18.25 1.46 -4.48
CA GLU A 185 -16.84 1.10 -4.24
C GLU A 185 -16.61 0.73 -2.76
N VAL A 186 -17.08 1.56 -1.82
CA VAL A 186 -16.92 1.32 -0.38
C VAL A 186 -17.72 0.10 0.07
N LEU A 187 -18.99 0.01 -0.28
CA LEU A 187 -19.90 -1.00 0.25
C LEU A 187 -19.73 -2.38 -0.40
N LEU A 188 -19.44 -2.45 -1.71
CA LEU A 188 -19.38 -3.71 -2.45
C LEU A 188 -17.96 -4.27 -2.64
N LEU A 189 -16.94 -3.40 -2.66
CA LEU A 189 -15.53 -3.78 -2.89
C LEU A 189 -14.63 -3.54 -1.68
N GLY A 190 -15.01 -2.58 -0.80
CA GLY A 190 -14.19 -2.21 0.35
C GLY A 190 -13.82 -3.38 1.27
N PRO A 191 -12.62 -3.35 1.87
CA PRO A 191 -11.59 -2.29 1.92
C PRO A 191 -10.75 -2.11 0.64
N GLY A 192 -10.90 -2.97 -0.37
CA GLY A 192 -10.36 -2.74 -1.71
C GLY A 192 -11.14 -1.65 -2.45
N ARG A 193 -10.60 -1.18 -3.57
CA ARG A 193 -11.28 -0.26 -4.48
C ARG A 193 -10.78 -0.47 -5.92
N THR A 194 -11.59 -0.09 -6.88
CA THR A 194 -11.17 -0.13 -8.29
C THR A 194 -9.89 0.67 -8.48
N PRO A 195 -8.86 0.11 -9.14
CA PRO A 195 -7.63 0.83 -9.43
C PRO A 195 -7.91 2.19 -10.09
N GLY A 196 -7.34 3.26 -9.52
CA GLY A 196 -7.57 4.64 -9.97
C GLY A 196 -8.79 5.34 -9.36
N CYS A 197 -9.62 4.66 -8.58
CA CYS A 197 -10.77 5.27 -7.90
C CYS A 197 -10.35 5.94 -6.59
N GLY A 198 -10.71 7.23 -6.43
CA GLY A 198 -10.50 7.99 -5.20
C GLY A 198 -11.73 8.03 -4.29
N VAL A 199 -12.82 7.31 -4.62
CA VAL A 199 -14.10 7.23 -3.89
C VAL A 199 -14.88 8.55 -3.92
N PHE A 200 -14.25 9.66 -3.56
CA PHE A 200 -14.89 10.99 -3.61
C PHE A 200 -15.06 11.46 -5.06
N GLN A 201 -16.14 12.18 -5.31
CA GLN A 201 -16.51 12.67 -6.64
C GLN A 201 -15.35 13.45 -7.29
N ASN A 202 -15.02 13.08 -8.53
CA ASN A 202 -13.92 13.65 -9.33
C ASN A 202 -12.50 13.43 -8.77
N VAL A 203 -12.34 12.76 -7.63
CA VAL A 203 -11.03 12.38 -7.11
C VAL A 203 -10.57 11.08 -7.76
N ARG A 204 -9.34 11.07 -8.25
CA ARG A 204 -8.71 9.91 -8.88
C ARG A 204 -7.38 9.60 -8.22
N GLU A 205 -6.93 8.37 -8.36
CA GLU A 205 -5.59 7.95 -7.99
C GLU A 205 -4.77 7.70 -9.25
N LEU A 206 -3.52 8.18 -9.29
CA LEU A 206 -2.60 7.84 -10.37
C LEU A 206 -2.25 6.35 -10.27
N LEU A 207 -2.43 5.61 -11.37
CA LEU A 207 -2.20 4.16 -11.36
C LEU A 207 -0.71 3.81 -11.18
N PRO A 208 -0.41 2.64 -10.61
CA PRO A 208 0.94 2.08 -10.63
C PRO A 208 1.51 2.05 -12.05
N GLY A 209 2.77 2.43 -12.22
CA GLY A 209 3.40 2.46 -13.54
C GLY A 209 2.90 3.57 -14.45
N GLN A 210 2.29 4.64 -13.90
CA GLN A 210 1.84 5.80 -14.67
C GLN A 210 2.58 7.08 -14.29
N TYR A 211 2.63 7.99 -15.26
CA TYR A 211 2.89 9.41 -15.04
C TYR A 211 1.81 10.26 -15.71
N ALA A 212 1.69 11.48 -15.24
CA ALA A 212 0.78 12.49 -15.78
C ALA A 212 1.52 13.77 -16.11
N VAL A 213 1.09 14.47 -17.16
CA VAL A 213 1.58 15.80 -17.53
C VAL A 213 0.39 16.75 -17.54
N TYR A 214 0.47 17.81 -16.76
CA TYR A 214 -0.53 18.87 -16.73
C TYR A 214 0.05 20.16 -17.31
N ASP A 215 -0.52 20.61 -18.41
CA ASP A 215 -0.24 21.91 -19.02
C ASP A 215 -1.12 22.97 -18.35
N ALA A 216 -0.49 23.87 -17.57
CA ALA A 216 -1.21 24.90 -16.83
C ALA A 216 -1.87 25.95 -17.75
N LYS A 217 -1.28 26.24 -18.92
CA LYS A 217 -1.81 27.23 -19.87
C LYS A 217 -3.06 26.70 -20.57
N ALA A 218 -3.04 25.42 -20.94
CA ALA A 218 -4.16 24.76 -21.59
C ALA A 218 -5.18 24.16 -20.61
N ALA A 219 -4.87 24.10 -19.30
CA ALA A 219 -5.62 23.40 -18.26
C ALA A 219 -5.88 21.91 -18.64
N ARG A 220 -4.92 21.26 -19.27
CA ARG A 220 -5.05 19.92 -19.84
C ARG A 220 -4.15 18.92 -19.14
N LEU A 221 -4.75 17.83 -18.65
CA LEU A 221 -4.06 16.67 -18.08
C LEU A 221 -3.97 15.55 -19.11
N THR A 222 -2.78 14.96 -19.25
CA THR A 222 -2.53 13.78 -20.09
C THR A 222 -1.89 12.69 -19.24
N LEU A 223 -2.43 11.47 -19.32
CA LEU A 223 -1.94 10.30 -18.60
C LEU A 223 -1.14 9.40 -19.53
N HIS A 224 -0.04 8.85 -19.02
CA HIS A 224 0.83 7.93 -19.75
C HIS A 224 1.18 6.72 -18.88
N THR A 225 1.08 5.53 -19.46
CA THR A 225 1.56 4.30 -18.82
C THR A 225 2.99 4.04 -19.29
N TYR A 226 3.95 4.06 -18.35
CA TYR A 226 5.36 3.78 -18.65
C TYR A 226 5.76 2.34 -18.33
N TRP A 227 4.93 1.63 -17.59
CA TRP A 227 5.19 0.26 -17.18
C TRP A 227 3.91 -0.53 -16.91
N ARG A 228 3.94 -1.81 -17.24
CA ARG A 228 2.93 -2.82 -16.88
C ARG A 228 3.59 -4.20 -16.87
N LEU A 229 3.01 -5.16 -16.18
CA LEU A 229 3.43 -6.56 -16.26
C LEU A 229 3.09 -7.13 -17.64
N GLU A 230 4.08 -7.72 -18.30
CA GLU A 230 3.95 -8.36 -19.60
C GLU A 230 4.43 -9.81 -19.56
N ASP A 231 3.70 -10.71 -20.22
CA ASP A 231 4.04 -12.13 -20.32
C ASP A 231 5.01 -12.35 -21.48
N HIS A 232 6.15 -12.95 -21.18
CA HIS A 232 7.22 -13.25 -22.12
C HIS A 232 7.55 -14.75 -22.11
N ASP A 233 8.38 -15.21 -23.04
CA ASP A 233 8.95 -16.54 -22.97
C ASP A 233 9.87 -16.66 -21.74
N HIS A 234 9.81 -17.82 -21.10
CA HIS A 234 10.68 -18.15 -19.96
C HIS A 234 11.61 -19.30 -20.38
N PRO A 235 12.83 -18.99 -20.86
CA PRO A 235 13.74 -19.99 -21.41
C PRO A 235 14.56 -20.72 -20.34
N ASP A 236 14.60 -20.20 -19.12
CA ASP A 236 15.41 -20.74 -18.03
C ASP A 236 14.82 -22.08 -17.51
N ASP A 237 15.68 -23.05 -17.23
CA ASP A 237 15.30 -24.23 -16.47
C ASP A 237 15.04 -23.87 -14.99
N PHE A 238 14.55 -24.84 -14.22
CA PHE A 238 14.24 -24.63 -12.81
C PHE A 238 15.45 -24.16 -12.00
N ALA A 239 16.63 -24.75 -12.24
CA ALA A 239 17.84 -24.43 -11.47
C ALA A 239 18.36 -23.03 -11.78
N ALA A 240 18.32 -22.61 -13.05
CA ALA A 240 18.66 -21.25 -13.48
C ALA A 240 17.66 -20.23 -12.91
N THR A 241 16.36 -20.56 -12.96
CA THR A 241 15.28 -19.75 -12.39
C THR A 241 15.47 -19.56 -10.88
N ALA A 242 15.78 -20.64 -10.14
CA ALA A 242 16.01 -20.55 -8.69
C ALA A 242 17.24 -19.68 -8.36
N ARG A 243 18.35 -19.80 -9.10
CA ARG A 243 19.51 -18.93 -8.94
C ARG A 243 19.16 -17.46 -9.19
N ARG A 244 18.47 -17.18 -10.30
CA ARG A 244 18.07 -15.82 -10.65
C ARG A 244 17.12 -15.20 -9.61
N VAL A 245 16.18 -15.98 -9.07
CA VAL A 245 15.29 -15.54 -7.99
C VAL A 245 16.10 -15.22 -6.73
N ARG A 246 17.08 -16.06 -6.37
CA ARG A 246 17.98 -15.80 -5.22
C ARG A 246 18.70 -14.47 -5.38
N ASP A 247 19.31 -14.24 -6.54
CA ASP A 247 20.08 -13.03 -6.80
C ASP A 247 19.19 -11.78 -6.73
N LEU A 248 18.02 -11.81 -7.38
CA LEU A 248 17.08 -10.70 -7.39
C LEU A 248 16.52 -10.38 -6.00
N VAL A 249 16.14 -11.39 -5.22
CA VAL A 249 15.58 -11.19 -3.88
C VAL A 249 16.65 -10.69 -2.90
N THR A 250 17.87 -11.23 -2.98
CA THR A 250 19.00 -10.78 -2.14
C THR A 250 19.34 -9.33 -2.45
N ASP A 251 19.58 -8.99 -3.74
CA ASP A 251 19.86 -7.63 -4.19
C ASP A 251 18.75 -6.62 -3.81
N ALA A 252 17.48 -7.02 -3.95
CA ALA A 252 16.35 -6.16 -3.58
C ALA A 252 16.30 -5.87 -2.07
N ILE A 253 16.64 -6.84 -1.23
CA ILE A 253 16.72 -6.63 0.23
C ILE A 253 17.90 -5.73 0.58
N GLU A 254 19.10 -6.03 0.09
CA GLU A 254 20.33 -5.28 0.39
C GLU A 254 20.23 -3.82 -0.04
N ARG A 255 19.71 -3.53 -1.25
CA ARG A 255 19.49 -2.16 -1.74
C ARG A 255 18.54 -1.36 -0.86
N GLN A 256 17.60 -2.01 -0.19
CA GLN A 256 16.63 -1.35 0.68
C GLN A 256 17.11 -1.15 2.12
N LEU A 257 18.36 -1.52 2.46
CA LEU A 257 18.96 -1.28 3.77
C LEU A 257 19.64 0.09 3.88
N VAL A 258 19.81 0.83 2.78
CA VAL A 258 20.45 2.16 2.76
C VAL A 258 19.62 3.15 3.58
N SER A 259 20.22 3.73 4.64
CA SER A 259 19.56 4.65 5.55
C SER A 259 20.59 5.35 6.44
N ASP A 260 20.41 6.64 6.72
CA ASP A 260 21.19 7.40 7.71
C ASP A 260 20.55 7.37 9.12
N VAL A 261 19.45 6.65 9.25
CA VAL A 261 18.69 6.48 10.51
C VAL A 261 18.50 4.99 10.84
N PRO A 262 18.17 4.64 12.10
CA PRO A 262 18.03 3.23 12.48
C PRO A 262 16.99 2.46 11.65
N VAL A 263 17.38 1.25 11.22
CA VAL A 263 16.59 0.30 10.43
C VAL A 263 16.19 -0.90 11.28
N ALA A 264 14.96 -1.37 11.09
CA ALA A 264 14.43 -2.57 11.73
C ALA A 264 13.79 -3.52 10.70
N THR A 265 13.43 -4.73 11.10
CA THR A 265 12.62 -5.64 10.29
C THR A 265 11.42 -6.16 11.06
N PHE A 266 10.31 -6.41 10.35
CA PHE A 266 9.18 -7.16 10.90
C PHE A 266 9.50 -8.65 10.82
N LEU A 267 9.40 -9.35 11.95
CA LEU A 267 9.71 -10.77 12.04
C LEU A 267 8.49 -11.55 12.52
N SER A 268 7.82 -12.26 11.62
CA SER A 268 6.65 -13.11 11.94
C SER A 268 7.00 -14.60 12.06
N GLY A 269 8.27 -14.96 11.83
CA GLY A 269 8.68 -16.36 11.71
C GLY A 269 8.12 -17.06 10.47
N GLY A 270 7.49 -16.33 9.55
CA GLY A 270 7.12 -16.78 8.20
C GLY A 270 8.29 -16.64 7.23
N LEU A 271 8.22 -17.33 6.08
CA LEU A 271 9.28 -17.36 5.08
C LEU A 271 9.81 -15.96 4.71
N ASP A 272 8.92 -15.09 4.26
CA ASP A 272 9.29 -13.79 3.69
C ASP A 272 9.98 -12.87 4.70
N SER A 273 9.37 -12.70 5.87
CA SER A 273 9.91 -11.86 6.94
C SER A 273 11.22 -12.41 7.51
N SER A 274 11.36 -13.73 7.56
CA SER A 274 12.59 -14.38 8.03
C SER A 274 13.72 -14.21 7.03
N LEU A 275 13.47 -14.31 5.71
CA LEU A 275 14.46 -14.03 4.65
C LEU A 275 14.96 -12.61 4.73
N ILE A 276 14.04 -11.63 4.82
CA ILE A 276 14.43 -10.22 4.97
C ILE A 276 15.29 -10.03 6.21
N SER A 277 14.87 -10.59 7.36
CA SER A 277 15.61 -10.42 8.61
C SER A 277 16.98 -11.11 8.58
N ALA A 278 17.10 -12.29 7.95
CA ALA A 278 18.37 -13.01 7.88
C ALA A 278 19.40 -12.29 6.98
N ILE A 279 18.97 -11.79 5.82
CA ILE A 279 19.85 -11.04 4.91
C ILE A 279 20.23 -9.69 5.53
N ALA A 280 19.28 -8.99 6.15
CA ALA A 280 19.56 -7.72 6.83
C ALA A 280 20.50 -7.92 8.04
N ASP A 281 20.32 -8.99 8.82
CA ASP A 281 21.20 -9.31 9.97
C ASP A 281 22.63 -9.59 9.53
N ALA A 282 22.81 -10.38 8.46
CA ALA A 282 24.13 -10.63 7.88
C ALA A 282 24.79 -9.33 7.40
N HIS A 283 24.03 -8.45 6.74
CA HIS A 283 24.53 -7.15 6.27
C HIS A 283 25.01 -6.25 7.43
N PHE A 284 24.19 -6.07 8.47
CA PHE A 284 24.54 -5.22 9.62
C PHE A 284 25.65 -5.83 10.47
N THR A 285 25.66 -7.15 10.67
CA THR A 285 26.72 -7.86 11.39
C THR A 285 28.07 -7.69 10.70
N ALA A 286 28.12 -7.75 9.36
CA ALA A 286 29.34 -7.52 8.60
C ALA A 286 29.90 -6.10 8.78
N GLN A 287 29.07 -5.14 9.16
CA GLN A 287 29.45 -3.75 9.46
C GLN A 287 29.69 -3.51 10.96
N GLY A 288 29.62 -4.54 11.80
CA GLY A 288 29.75 -4.44 13.27
C GLY A 288 28.51 -3.85 13.96
N ASN A 289 27.37 -3.78 13.27
CA ASN A 289 26.10 -3.27 13.78
C ASN A 289 25.14 -4.41 14.13
N GLN A 290 24.16 -4.12 15.00
CA GLN A 290 23.13 -5.08 15.39
C GLN A 290 21.77 -4.68 14.84
N LEU A 291 21.13 -5.58 14.07
CA LEU A 291 19.77 -5.39 13.56
C LEU A 291 18.75 -5.41 14.71
N GLN A 292 17.69 -4.61 14.60
CA GLN A 292 16.52 -4.71 15.45
C GLN A 292 15.38 -5.41 14.73
N THR A 293 14.74 -6.39 15.37
CA THR A 293 13.60 -7.11 14.80
C THR A 293 12.39 -6.99 15.71
N PHE A 294 11.20 -6.92 15.12
CA PHE A 294 9.94 -6.73 15.85
C PHE A 294 8.91 -7.79 15.47
N SER A 295 8.26 -8.36 16.46
CA SER A 295 7.13 -9.28 16.30
C SER A 295 5.90 -8.77 17.04
N VAL A 296 4.72 -9.03 16.49
CA VAL A 296 3.44 -8.70 17.09
C VAL A 296 2.70 -9.95 17.55
N GLY A 297 2.12 -9.88 18.72
CA GLY A 297 1.22 -10.87 19.28
C GLY A 297 0.05 -10.20 19.98
N TYR A 298 -0.89 -11.02 20.49
CA TYR A 298 -2.06 -10.50 21.19
C TYR A 298 -2.18 -11.15 22.55
N ARG A 299 -2.66 -10.38 23.53
CA ARG A 299 -2.90 -10.84 24.90
C ARG A 299 -3.82 -12.06 24.89
N ASP A 300 -3.43 -13.08 25.64
CA ASP A 300 -4.15 -14.34 25.81
C ASP A 300 -4.42 -15.15 24.52
N ASN A 301 -3.83 -14.78 23.36
CA ASN A 301 -4.03 -15.51 22.12
C ASN A 301 -3.69 -16.99 22.26
N LYS A 302 -2.66 -17.34 23.06
CA LYS A 302 -2.32 -18.75 23.32
C LYS A 302 -3.47 -19.55 23.93
N LYS A 303 -4.32 -18.91 24.76
CA LYS A 303 -5.47 -19.53 25.43
C LYS A 303 -6.65 -19.75 24.47
N TYR A 304 -6.84 -18.82 23.52
CA TYR A 304 -8.02 -18.80 22.65
C TYR A 304 -7.73 -19.22 21.20
N PHE A 305 -6.45 -19.42 20.85
CA PHE A 305 -6.07 -19.83 19.51
C PHE A 305 -6.58 -21.24 19.17
N HIS A 306 -7.24 -21.34 18.04
CA HIS A 306 -7.63 -22.61 17.43
C HIS A 306 -7.00 -22.73 16.05
N ALA A 307 -6.33 -23.87 15.79
CA ALA A 307 -5.76 -24.12 14.47
C ALA A 307 -6.87 -24.20 13.41
N THR A 308 -6.64 -23.56 12.29
CA THR A 308 -7.56 -23.58 11.14
C THR A 308 -6.83 -24.08 9.89
N LYS A 309 -7.57 -24.38 8.82
CA LYS A 309 -6.98 -24.73 7.51
C LYS A 309 -5.97 -23.67 7.04
N PHE A 310 -6.21 -22.40 7.37
CA PHE A 310 -5.40 -21.26 6.93
C PHE A 310 -4.33 -20.81 7.93
N GLN A 311 -4.49 -21.15 9.21
CA GLN A 311 -3.53 -20.89 10.27
C GLN A 311 -3.30 -22.17 11.06
N PRO A 312 -2.44 -23.09 10.55
CA PRO A 312 -2.26 -24.41 11.13
C PRO A 312 -1.48 -24.41 12.45
N GLY A 313 -0.80 -23.33 12.80
CA GLY A 313 -0.01 -23.20 14.02
C GLY A 313 0.25 -21.77 14.43
N ALA A 314 0.69 -21.57 15.65
CA ALA A 314 1.09 -20.29 16.20
C ALA A 314 2.45 -19.84 15.63
N ASP A 315 2.66 -18.52 15.53
CA ASP A 315 3.91 -17.95 15.01
C ASP A 315 5.06 -17.97 16.02
N ALA A 316 4.75 -17.89 17.30
CA ALA A 316 5.72 -17.73 18.39
C ALA A 316 6.88 -18.77 18.41
N PRO A 317 6.67 -20.07 18.13
CA PRO A 317 7.78 -21.04 18.07
C PRO A 317 8.79 -20.71 16.97
N TYR A 318 8.32 -20.29 15.80
CA TYR A 318 9.17 -19.94 14.65
C TYR A 318 9.87 -18.61 14.83
N ILE A 319 9.23 -17.65 15.47
CA ILE A 319 9.87 -16.38 15.86
C ILE A 319 11.03 -16.65 16.82
N ARG A 320 10.86 -17.53 17.82
CA ARG A 320 11.96 -17.92 18.74
C ARG A 320 13.11 -18.57 17.99
N LYS A 321 12.83 -19.54 17.10
CA LYS A 321 13.88 -20.15 16.26
C LYS A 321 14.67 -19.12 15.46
N MET A 322 13.98 -18.15 14.87
CA MET A 322 14.66 -17.07 14.17
C MET A 322 15.45 -16.18 15.12
N ASN A 323 14.93 -15.86 16.30
CA ASN A 323 15.65 -15.09 17.30
C ASN A 323 16.95 -15.81 17.78
N ASP A 324 16.90 -17.12 17.92
CA ASP A 324 18.07 -17.93 18.28
C ASP A 324 19.09 -18.04 17.13
N PHE A 325 18.64 -17.89 15.88
CA PHE A 325 19.46 -17.96 14.67
C PHE A 325 20.14 -16.63 14.33
N LEU A 326 19.44 -15.51 14.56
CA LEU A 326 19.91 -14.16 14.22
C LEU A 326 20.76 -13.55 15.35
N HIS A 327 21.68 -12.64 15.00
CA HIS A 327 22.41 -11.82 15.97
C HIS A 327 21.64 -10.55 16.35
N ALA A 328 20.38 -10.45 15.91
CA ALA A 328 19.54 -9.28 16.06
C ALA A 328 19.03 -9.10 17.51
N ARG A 329 18.73 -7.86 17.87
CA ARG A 329 17.96 -7.53 19.08
C ARG A 329 16.48 -7.63 18.77
N HIS A 330 15.81 -8.61 19.40
CA HIS A 330 14.39 -8.87 19.16
C HIS A 330 13.48 -8.18 20.17
N HIS A 331 12.35 -7.61 19.66
CA HIS A 331 11.32 -6.96 20.46
C HIS A 331 9.96 -7.64 20.24
N TRP A 332 9.33 -8.08 21.34
CA TRP A 332 7.97 -8.60 21.34
C TRP A 332 6.99 -7.48 21.68
N VAL A 333 6.04 -7.21 20.79
CA VAL A 333 4.93 -6.28 21.03
C VAL A 333 3.66 -7.09 21.24
N THR A 334 3.03 -6.94 22.41
CA THR A 334 1.78 -7.63 22.74
C THR A 334 0.65 -6.61 22.77
N LEU A 335 -0.30 -6.77 21.85
CA LEU A 335 -1.48 -5.89 21.73
C LEU A 335 -2.65 -6.43 22.54
N ASP A 336 -3.52 -5.52 22.99
CA ASP A 336 -4.72 -5.86 23.76
C ASP A 336 -5.95 -5.13 23.22
N THR A 337 -7.13 -5.65 23.52
CA THR A 337 -8.43 -5.08 23.10
C THR A 337 -8.58 -3.59 23.44
N PRO A 338 -8.21 -3.10 24.64
CA PRO A 338 -8.31 -1.67 24.97
C PRO A 338 -7.48 -0.73 24.08
N GLU A 339 -6.42 -1.24 23.44
CA GLU A 339 -5.62 -0.48 22.47
C GLU A 339 -6.19 -0.57 21.07
N LEU A 340 -6.75 -1.75 20.71
CA LEU A 340 -7.22 -2.02 19.35
C LEU A 340 -8.49 -1.26 19.01
N VAL A 341 -9.44 -1.14 19.94
CA VAL A 341 -10.74 -0.49 19.67
C VAL A 341 -10.59 1.00 19.37
N PRO A 342 -9.90 1.82 20.19
CA PRO A 342 -9.63 3.21 19.82
C PRO A 342 -8.80 3.35 18.52
N ALA A 343 -7.92 2.38 18.24
CA ALA A 343 -7.11 2.39 17.03
C ALA A 343 -7.93 2.13 15.76
N LEU A 344 -9.15 1.59 15.84
CA LEU A 344 -10.06 1.48 14.69
C LEU A 344 -10.35 2.84 14.06
N TYR A 345 -10.62 3.84 14.87
CA TYR A 345 -10.88 5.22 14.42
C TYR A 345 -9.62 5.87 13.84
N ALA A 346 -8.50 5.71 14.53
CA ALA A 346 -7.21 6.21 14.06
C ALA A 346 -6.76 5.55 12.74
N ALA A 347 -7.16 4.29 12.49
CA ALA A 347 -6.90 3.61 11.22
C ALA A 347 -7.71 4.21 10.06
N VAL A 348 -8.95 4.66 10.32
CA VAL A 348 -9.74 5.43 9.33
C VAL A 348 -9.07 6.78 9.07
N ASP A 349 -8.64 7.50 10.11
CA ASP A 349 -7.90 8.77 9.95
C ASP A 349 -6.59 8.59 9.16
N ALA A 350 -5.93 7.44 9.31
CA ALA A 350 -4.72 7.11 8.56
C ALA A 350 -5.01 6.82 7.08
N ARG A 351 -6.09 6.07 6.80
CA ARG A 351 -6.42 5.57 5.48
C ARG A 351 -7.34 6.47 4.67
N ASP A 352 -8.09 7.35 5.33
CA ASP A 352 -9.15 8.22 4.78
C ASP A 352 -10.42 7.47 4.35
N LEU A 353 -10.50 6.18 4.59
CA LEU A 353 -11.59 5.26 4.22
C LEU A 353 -11.72 4.14 5.26
N PRO A 354 -12.89 3.48 5.37
CA PRO A 354 -12.99 2.23 6.13
C PRO A 354 -12.00 1.19 5.62
N GLY A 355 -11.30 0.52 6.52
CA GLY A 355 -10.21 -0.38 6.20
C GLY A 355 -10.47 -1.85 6.57
N MET A 356 -9.39 -2.57 6.90
CA MET A 356 -9.46 -3.97 7.31
C MET A 356 -9.65 -4.14 8.83
N ALA A 357 -10.41 -3.24 9.45
CA ALA A 357 -10.74 -3.28 10.88
C ALA A 357 -9.50 -3.41 11.78
N ASP A 358 -9.47 -4.40 12.71
CA ASP A 358 -8.35 -4.63 13.60
C ASP A 358 -7.05 -5.07 12.90
N VAL A 359 -7.14 -5.57 11.67
CA VAL A 359 -5.95 -5.88 10.87
C VAL A 359 -5.17 -4.60 10.55
N ASP A 360 -5.87 -3.49 10.26
CA ASP A 360 -5.27 -2.16 10.09
C ASP A 360 -4.89 -1.55 11.45
N ALA A 361 -5.81 -1.57 12.41
CA ALA A 361 -5.60 -0.99 13.74
C ALA A 361 -4.41 -1.61 14.47
N SER A 362 -4.26 -2.93 14.41
CA SER A 362 -3.11 -3.62 15.02
C SER A 362 -1.79 -3.25 14.36
N LEU A 363 -1.76 -3.09 13.03
CA LEU A 363 -0.57 -2.64 12.34
C LEU A 363 -0.21 -1.20 12.73
N LEU A 364 -1.20 -0.31 12.85
CA LEU A 364 -0.99 1.05 13.32
C LEU A 364 -0.36 1.10 14.71
N VAL A 365 -0.93 0.34 15.67
CA VAL A 365 -0.40 0.27 17.04
C VAL A 365 1.00 -0.34 17.04
N PHE A 366 1.21 -1.42 16.27
CA PHE A 366 2.52 -2.05 16.12
C PHE A 366 3.58 -1.06 15.59
N CYS A 367 3.27 -0.28 14.57
CA CYS A 367 4.17 0.75 14.05
C CYS A 367 4.48 1.84 15.08
N ARG A 368 3.52 2.21 15.94
CA ARG A 368 3.76 3.15 17.06
C ARG A 368 4.77 2.60 18.07
N HIS A 369 4.75 1.30 18.34
CA HIS A 369 5.72 0.66 19.22
C HIS A 369 7.13 0.55 18.58
N ILE A 370 7.23 0.49 17.27
CA ILE A 370 8.52 0.43 16.56
C ILE A 370 9.17 1.81 16.48
N LYS A 371 8.38 2.86 16.23
CA LYS A 371 8.90 4.23 15.98
C LYS A 371 9.93 4.75 16.99
N PRO A 372 9.84 4.51 18.29
CA PRO A 372 10.88 4.93 19.25
C PRO A 372 12.25 4.26 19.04
N HIS A 373 12.31 3.16 18.30
CA HIS A 373 13.51 2.36 18.10
C HIS A 373 14.08 2.46 16.69
N ALA A 374 13.23 2.71 15.69
CA ALA A 374 13.63 2.78 14.29
C ALA A 374 12.73 3.76 13.51
N THR A 375 13.32 4.40 12.50
CA THR A 375 12.57 5.26 11.57
C THR A 375 12.23 4.53 10.28
N VAL A 376 12.99 3.49 9.94
CA VAL A 376 12.78 2.63 8.77
C VAL A 376 12.56 1.19 9.23
N ALA A 377 11.65 0.47 8.56
CA ALA A 377 11.49 -0.97 8.76
C ALA A 377 11.27 -1.67 7.42
N LEU A 378 11.69 -2.94 7.31
CA LEU A 378 11.44 -3.77 6.14
C LEU A 378 10.35 -4.80 6.44
N SER A 379 9.50 -5.09 5.45
CA SER A 379 8.35 -5.98 5.58
C SER A 379 8.15 -6.84 4.33
N GLY A 380 7.58 -8.04 4.50
CA GLY A 380 7.48 -9.08 3.47
C GLY A 380 6.26 -9.00 2.56
N GLU A 381 5.58 -7.86 2.46
CA GLU A 381 4.46 -7.68 1.52
C GLU A 381 4.89 -7.93 0.08
N CYS A 382 3.97 -8.28 -0.76
CA CYS A 382 4.09 -8.64 -2.20
C CYS A 382 4.61 -10.06 -2.46
N ALA A 383 5.31 -10.71 -1.54
CA ALA A 383 5.83 -12.05 -1.75
C ALA A 383 4.73 -13.07 -2.08
N ASP A 384 3.60 -13.01 -1.40
CA ASP A 384 2.49 -13.93 -1.63
C ASP A 384 1.80 -13.70 -2.99
N GLU A 385 1.72 -12.46 -3.44
CA GLU A 385 1.11 -12.06 -4.69
C GLU A 385 1.90 -12.54 -5.90
N ILE A 386 3.22 -12.39 -5.86
CA ILE A 386 4.10 -12.67 -7.00
C ILE A 386 4.59 -14.11 -7.05
N PHE A 387 4.71 -14.79 -5.90
CA PHE A 387 5.09 -16.21 -5.82
C PHE A 387 3.90 -17.17 -5.66
N GLY A 388 2.67 -16.66 -5.58
CA GLY A 388 1.47 -17.49 -5.44
C GLY A 388 1.33 -18.12 -4.05
N GLY A 389 1.55 -17.35 -2.98
CA GLY A 389 1.53 -17.84 -1.60
C GLY A 389 0.13 -18.03 -1.01
N TYR A 390 -0.92 -17.45 -1.57
CA TYR A 390 -2.27 -17.55 -1.03
C TYR A 390 -2.95 -18.87 -1.32
N PRO A 391 -3.85 -19.34 -0.43
CA PRO A 391 -4.57 -20.61 -0.61
C PRO A 391 -5.38 -20.68 -1.91
N TRP A 392 -5.94 -19.56 -2.38
CA TRP A 392 -6.75 -19.53 -3.61
C TRP A 392 -5.97 -19.79 -4.90
N TYR A 393 -4.64 -19.76 -4.88
CA TYR A 393 -3.83 -20.23 -6.01
C TYR A 393 -3.85 -21.75 -6.14
N ARG A 394 -4.02 -22.48 -5.01
CA ARG A 394 -3.94 -23.96 -4.95
C ARG A 394 -5.27 -24.65 -4.82
N ASP A 395 -6.26 -24.01 -4.18
CA ASP A 395 -7.59 -24.57 -4.02
C ASP A 395 -8.35 -24.45 -5.37
N PRO A 396 -8.56 -25.57 -6.11
CA PRO A 396 -9.21 -25.50 -7.42
C PRO A 396 -10.64 -24.94 -7.34
N THR A 397 -11.33 -25.16 -6.21
CA THR A 397 -12.70 -24.68 -6.01
C THR A 397 -12.79 -23.15 -5.95
N VAL A 398 -11.71 -22.49 -5.53
CA VAL A 398 -11.61 -21.02 -5.50
C VAL A 398 -10.89 -20.49 -6.74
N ARG A 399 -9.82 -21.15 -7.16
CA ARG A 399 -9.02 -20.75 -8.33
C ARG A 399 -9.84 -20.69 -9.61
N GLU A 400 -10.66 -21.70 -9.85
CA GLU A 400 -11.48 -21.81 -11.07
C GLU A 400 -12.83 -21.09 -10.93
N ARG A 401 -13.18 -20.65 -9.72
CA ARG A 401 -14.43 -19.93 -9.49
C ARG A 401 -14.36 -18.54 -10.12
N TYR A 402 -15.46 -18.14 -10.73
CA TYR A 402 -15.64 -16.79 -11.30
C TYR A 402 -15.74 -15.74 -10.19
N GLY A 403 -15.08 -14.61 -10.34
CA GLY A 403 -15.09 -13.49 -9.41
C GLY A 403 -13.77 -13.31 -8.64
N PHE A 404 -13.72 -12.28 -7.80
CA PHE A 404 -12.54 -11.97 -6.97
C PHE A 404 -12.37 -13.04 -5.87
N PRO A 405 -11.21 -13.71 -5.75
CA PRO A 405 -11.01 -14.81 -4.80
C PRO A 405 -11.21 -14.42 -3.33
N TRP A 406 -10.96 -13.16 -2.99
CA TRP A 406 -11.04 -12.61 -1.63
C TRP A 406 -12.38 -11.93 -1.29
N ALA A 407 -13.30 -11.80 -2.25
CA ALA A 407 -14.57 -11.08 -2.07
C ALA A 407 -15.70 -11.75 -2.85
N GLN A 408 -15.98 -13.02 -2.54
CA GLN A 408 -16.88 -13.88 -3.34
C GLN A 408 -18.36 -13.74 -3.03
N SER A 409 -18.74 -12.90 -2.08
CA SER A 409 -20.14 -12.79 -1.66
C SER A 409 -20.70 -11.37 -1.80
N THR A 410 -20.85 -10.90 -3.04
CA THR A 410 -21.50 -9.62 -3.35
C THR A 410 -22.92 -9.58 -2.80
N ALA A 411 -23.68 -10.68 -2.89
CA ALA A 411 -25.03 -10.78 -2.36
C ALA A 411 -25.08 -10.58 -0.82
N TYR A 412 -24.12 -11.15 -0.08
CA TYR A 412 -24.00 -10.93 1.36
C TYR A 412 -23.75 -9.46 1.69
N ARG A 413 -22.85 -8.79 0.98
CA ARG A 413 -22.59 -7.35 1.16
C ARG A 413 -23.82 -6.51 0.83
N ALA A 414 -24.48 -6.80 -0.29
CA ALA A 414 -25.68 -6.10 -0.73
C ALA A 414 -26.84 -6.26 0.26
N SER A 415 -26.93 -7.36 1.01
CA SER A 415 -28.00 -7.59 1.99
C SER A 415 -28.01 -6.58 3.14
N PHE A 416 -26.91 -5.89 3.40
CA PHE A 416 -26.83 -4.81 4.39
C PHE A 416 -27.30 -3.45 3.85
N ILE A 417 -27.37 -3.26 2.53
CA ILE A 417 -27.61 -1.96 1.92
C ILE A 417 -29.11 -1.68 1.85
N LYS A 418 -29.52 -0.48 2.20
CA LYS A 418 -30.92 -0.04 2.05
C LYS A 418 -31.30 0.09 0.58
N PRO A 419 -32.54 -0.23 0.21
CA PRO A 419 -33.05 0.00 -1.14
C PRO A 419 -32.85 1.46 -1.59
N GLY A 420 -32.47 1.67 -2.85
CA GLY A 420 -32.30 3.01 -3.45
C GLY A 420 -30.97 3.72 -3.14
N VAL A 421 -30.20 3.28 -2.16
CA VAL A 421 -28.93 3.92 -1.75
C VAL A 421 -27.89 3.94 -2.87
N LEU A 422 -27.86 2.92 -3.71
CA LEU A 422 -26.92 2.82 -4.83
C LEU A 422 -27.44 3.44 -6.14
N GLY A 423 -28.50 4.27 -6.11
CA GLY A 423 -28.95 5.02 -7.28
C GLY A 423 -29.34 4.17 -8.50
N GLY A 424 -29.78 2.91 -8.29
CA GLY A 424 -30.11 1.98 -9.37
C GLY A 424 -28.95 1.12 -9.87
N ILE A 425 -27.75 1.22 -9.28
CA ILE A 425 -26.63 0.32 -9.57
C ILE A 425 -26.99 -1.08 -9.09
N ASP A 426 -26.93 -2.07 -10.01
CA ASP A 426 -27.00 -3.48 -9.66
C ASP A 426 -25.68 -3.94 -9.03
N PRO A 427 -25.66 -4.44 -7.77
CA PRO A 427 -24.45 -4.82 -7.08
C PRO A 427 -23.63 -5.92 -7.78
N ALA A 428 -24.32 -6.91 -8.37
CA ALA A 428 -23.64 -8.03 -9.04
C ALA A 428 -23.00 -7.55 -10.34
N ALA A 429 -23.71 -6.78 -11.15
CA ALA A 429 -23.21 -6.21 -12.40
C ALA A 429 -22.05 -5.25 -12.14
N PHE A 430 -22.11 -4.45 -11.08
CA PHE A 430 -21.04 -3.51 -10.69
C PHE A 430 -19.72 -4.22 -10.39
N VAL A 431 -19.76 -5.29 -9.60
CA VAL A 431 -18.56 -6.07 -9.25
C VAL A 431 -18.06 -6.86 -10.47
N ASP A 432 -18.96 -7.44 -11.25
CA ASP A 432 -18.64 -8.23 -12.44
C ASP A 432 -17.95 -7.41 -13.54
N GLU A 433 -18.44 -6.20 -13.81
CA GLU A 433 -17.80 -5.29 -14.78
C GLU A 433 -16.33 -5.03 -14.43
N ARG A 434 -16.02 -4.76 -13.17
CA ARG A 434 -14.65 -4.49 -12.70
C ARG A 434 -13.76 -5.72 -12.76
N TYR A 435 -14.33 -6.88 -12.43
CA TYR A 435 -13.63 -8.14 -12.56
C TYR A 435 -13.27 -8.42 -14.03
N ARG A 436 -14.25 -8.31 -14.94
CA ARG A 436 -14.02 -8.52 -16.39
C ARG A 436 -13.05 -7.51 -16.98
N ALA A 437 -13.17 -6.23 -16.62
CA ALA A 437 -12.25 -5.19 -17.08
C ALA A 437 -10.80 -5.47 -16.63
N THR A 438 -10.62 -6.04 -15.43
CA THR A 438 -9.29 -6.44 -14.95
C THR A 438 -8.76 -7.65 -15.73
N LEU A 439 -9.59 -8.67 -15.98
CA LEU A 439 -9.17 -9.82 -16.77
C LEU A 439 -8.79 -9.44 -18.20
N ALA A 440 -9.54 -8.54 -18.82
CA ALA A 440 -9.25 -8.04 -20.19
C ALA A 440 -7.89 -7.33 -20.30
N GLN A 441 -7.34 -6.85 -19.20
CA GLN A 441 -6.02 -6.20 -19.14
C GLN A 441 -4.88 -7.17 -18.79
N THR A 442 -5.16 -8.47 -18.66
CA THR A 442 -4.13 -9.46 -18.36
C THR A 442 -3.27 -9.71 -19.60
N SER A 443 -1.96 -9.51 -19.45
CA SER A 443 -1.02 -9.91 -20.50
C SER A 443 -0.87 -11.43 -20.48
N VAL A 444 -1.16 -12.05 -21.62
CA VAL A 444 -1.05 -13.49 -21.85
C VAL A 444 -0.49 -13.69 -23.24
N ARG A 445 0.64 -14.37 -23.37
CA ARG A 445 1.23 -14.69 -24.68
C ARG A 445 0.38 -15.72 -25.45
N PRO A 446 0.39 -15.68 -26.78
CA PRO A 446 -0.30 -16.65 -27.61
C PRO A 446 0.15 -18.11 -27.35
N GLY A 447 -0.77 -19.04 -27.40
CA GLY A 447 -0.46 -20.48 -27.27
C GLY A 447 -0.24 -20.99 -25.84
N LEU A 448 -0.38 -20.15 -24.81
CA LEU A 448 -0.26 -20.59 -23.42
C LEU A 448 -1.40 -21.55 -23.06
N PRO A 449 -1.15 -22.69 -22.36
CA PRO A 449 -2.20 -23.57 -21.87
C PRO A 449 -3.21 -22.85 -20.98
N ALA A 450 -4.49 -23.27 -21.01
CA ALA A 450 -5.57 -22.61 -20.25
C ALA A 450 -5.28 -22.48 -18.75
N ALA A 451 -4.66 -23.50 -18.15
CA ALA A 451 -4.24 -23.46 -16.74
C ALA A 451 -3.22 -22.33 -16.47
N GLU A 452 -2.22 -22.17 -17.33
CA GLU A 452 -1.23 -21.09 -17.22
C GLU A 452 -1.86 -19.71 -17.48
N GLN A 453 -2.78 -19.61 -18.47
CA GLN A 453 -3.54 -18.38 -18.68
C GLN A 453 -4.31 -17.98 -17.41
N ARG A 454 -4.96 -18.96 -16.74
CA ARG A 454 -5.66 -18.72 -15.48
C ARG A 454 -4.70 -18.23 -14.40
N MET A 455 -3.48 -18.77 -14.32
CA MET A 455 -2.47 -18.32 -13.35
C MET A 455 -2.02 -16.87 -13.64
N ARG A 456 -1.85 -16.47 -14.91
CA ARG A 456 -1.58 -15.05 -15.27
C ARG A 456 -2.73 -14.14 -14.85
N GLN A 457 -3.98 -14.56 -15.07
CA GLN A 457 -5.17 -13.83 -14.61
C GLN A 457 -5.19 -13.68 -13.08
N MET A 458 -4.92 -14.77 -12.35
CA MET A 458 -4.85 -14.75 -10.88
C MET A 458 -3.75 -13.80 -10.37
N MET A 459 -2.57 -13.82 -10.97
CA MET A 459 -1.48 -12.90 -10.62
C MET A 459 -1.88 -11.45 -10.90
N ASN A 460 -2.46 -11.16 -12.08
CA ASN A 460 -2.89 -9.81 -12.43
C ASN A 460 -3.99 -9.28 -11.49
N LEU A 461 -4.97 -10.12 -11.13
CA LEU A 461 -6.00 -9.78 -10.13
C LEU A 461 -5.36 -9.45 -8.78
N ASN A 462 -4.48 -10.33 -8.28
CA ASN A 462 -3.80 -10.10 -7.00
C ASN A 462 -2.93 -8.84 -7.05
N PHE A 463 -2.15 -8.64 -8.10
CA PHE A 463 -1.26 -7.49 -8.24
C PHE A 463 -2.01 -6.15 -8.30
N LYS A 464 -3.12 -6.09 -9.07
CA LYS A 464 -3.89 -4.85 -9.26
C LYS A 464 -4.85 -4.52 -8.12
N TRP A 465 -5.29 -5.52 -7.33
CA TRP A 465 -6.34 -5.32 -6.32
C TRP A 465 -5.89 -5.68 -4.90
N PHE A 466 -5.60 -6.96 -4.66
CA PHE A 466 -5.34 -7.40 -3.29
C PHE A 466 -4.03 -6.83 -2.76
N MET A 467 -2.97 -6.87 -3.57
CA MET A 467 -1.68 -6.26 -3.25
C MET A 467 -1.81 -4.75 -3.02
N GLN A 468 -2.58 -4.03 -3.88
CA GLN A 468 -2.79 -2.60 -3.70
C GLN A 468 -3.49 -2.29 -2.36
N THR A 469 -4.47 -3.13 -1.96
CA THR A 469 -5.13 -3.00 -0.65
C THR A 469 -4.15 -3.17 0.50
N LEU A 470 -3.23 -4.14 0.41
CA LEU A 470 -2.23 -4.40 1.45
C LEU A 470 -1.11 -3.35 1.46
N LEU A 471 -0.69 -2.86 0.30
CA LEU A 471 0.30 -1.78 0.20
C LEU A 471 -0.25 -0.45 0.75
N ASP A 472 -1.50 -0.11 0.39
CA ASP A 472 -2.18 1.05 0.95
C ASP A 472 -2.30 0.93 2.47
N ARG A 473 -2.75 -0.22 2.99
CA ARG A 473 -2.74 -0.53 4.42
C ARG A 473 -1.35 -0.31 5.05
N LYS A 474 -0.30 -0.87 4.43
CA LYS A 474 1.06 -0.80 4.95
C LYS A 474 1.54 0.65 5.02
N ASP A 475 1.49 1.38 3.91
CA ASP A 475 1.94 2.78 3.83
C ASP A 475 1.15 3.67 4.79
N ARG A 476 -0.20 3.54 4.82
CA ARG A 476 -1.05 4.42 5.63
C ARG A 476 -0.83 4.24 7.12
N MET A 477 -0.83 2.99 7.61
CA MET A 477 -0.68 2.71 9.04
C MET A 477 0.73 3.07 9.54
N SER A 478 1.76 2.76 8.76
CA SER A 478 3.13 3.04 9.14
C SER A 478 3.44 4.55 9.09
N MET A 479 3.03 5.23 8.02
CA MET A 479 3.28 6.67 7.87
C MET A 479 2.48 7.53 8.84
N TYR A 480 1.29 7.10 9.23
CA TYR A 480 0.53 7.76 10.31
C TYR A 480 1.24 7.69 11.66
N SER A 481 2.17 6.75 11.82
CA SER A 481 3.05 6.60 12.98
C SER A 481 4.44 7.24 12.78
N GLY A 482 4.71 7.86 11.63
CA GLY A 482 6.03 8.41 11.28
C GLY A 482 7.09 7.33 11.08
N LEU A 483 6.70 6.14 10.66
CA LEU A 483 7.59 5.01 10.36
C LEU A 483 7.59 4.72 8.85
N GLU A 484 8.76 4.73 8.23
CA GLU A 484 8.92 4.28 6.84
C GLU A 484 8.94 2.76 6.77
N VAL A 485 8.03 2.14 6.00
CA VAL A 485 8.12 0.71 5.72
C VAL A 485 8.47 0.47 4.26
N ARG A 486 9.55 -0.26 4.04
CA ARG A 486 10.05 -0.73 2.74
C ARG A 486 9.60 -2.16 2.49
N VAL A 487 9.44 -2.51 1.22
CA VAL A 487 8.83 -3.78 0.79
C VAL A 487 9.66 -4.43 -0.32
N PRO A 488 10.77 -5.12 0.02
CA PRO A 488 11.72 -5.63 -0.96
C PRO A 488 11.12 -6.53 -2.04
N PHE A 489 10.10 -7.31 -1.72
CA PHE A 489 9.40 -8.15 -2.70
C PHE A 489 8.56 -7.35 -3.71
N CYS A 490 8.35 -6.04 -3.50
CA CYS A 490 7.79 -5.13 -4.49
C CYS A 490 8.84 -4.54 -5.46
N ASP A 491 10.07 -5.06 -5.49
CA ASP A 491 11.00 -4.72 -6.55
C ASP A 491 10.44 -5.23 -7.89
N TYR A 492 10.23 -4.30 -8.82
CA TYR A 492 9.60 -4.60 -10.09
C TYR A 492 10.34 -5.67 -10.91
N ARG A 493 11.68 -5.79 -10.75
CA ARG A 493 12.51 -6.78 -11.44
C ARG A 493 12.13 -8.20 -11.04
N ILE A 494 11.75 -8.40 -9.77
CA ILE A 494 11.24 -9.69 -9.27
C ILE A 494 9.86 -9.96 -9.87
N ALA A 495 8.97 -8.97 -9.86
CA ALA A 495 7.61 -9.12 -10.39
C ALA A 495 7.61 -9.42 -11.90
N GLU A 496 8.40 -8.69 -12.68
CA GLU A 496 8.57 -8.91 -14.13
C GLU A 496 9.08 -10.33 -14.43
N TYR A 497 10.17 -10.72 -13.76
CA TYR A 497 10.75 -12.04 -13.98
C TYR A 497 9.77 -13.16 -13.63
N LEU A 498 9.14 -13.06 -12.46
CA LEU A 498 8.20 -14.06 -11.98
C LEU A 498 6.90 -14.12 -12.78
N TYR A 499 6.49 -13.04 -13.43
CA TYR A 499 5.22 -13.03 -14.16
C TYR A 499 5.17 -14.13 -15.23
N SER A 500 6.28 -14.35 -15.93
CA SER A 500 6.41 -15.34 -17.01
C SER A 500 6.87 -16.74 -16.57
N VAL A 501 7.31 -16.90 -15.31
CA VAL A 501 7.72 -18.21 -14.77
C VAL A 501 6.53 -19.18 -14.74
N PRO A 502 6.69 -20.44 -15.23
CA PRO A 502 5.65 -21.47 -15.18
C PRO A 502 5.14 -21.71 -13.76
N TRP A 503 3.85 -22.00 -13.63
CA TRP A 503 3.25 -22.24 -12.33
C TRP A 503 3.88 -23.43 -11.60
N GLU A 504 4.24 -24.50 -12.33
CA GLU A 504 4.90 -25.69 -11.78
C GLU A 504 6.22 -25.38 -11.04
N PHE A 505 6.94 -24.33 -11.49
CA PHE A 505 8.14 -23.86 -10.79
C PHE A 505 7.77 -23.13 -9.48
N LYS A 506 6.75 -22.29 -9.51
CA LYS A 506 6.29 -21.55 -8.32
C LYS A 506 5.71 -22.47 -7.25
N ASP A 507 5.01 -23.52 -7.69
CA ASP A 507 4.39 -24.55 -6.86
C ASP A 507 5.28 -25.79 -6.68
N TYR A 508 6.59 -25.63 -6.78
CA TYR A 508 7.57 -26.72 -6.73
C TYR A 508 7.31 -27.66 -5.56
N HIS A 509 7.22 -28.97 -5.84
CA HIS A 509 6.79 -30.01 -4.90
C HIS A 509 5.41 -29.80 -4.24
N GLY A 510 4.50 -29.05 -4.87
CA GLY A 510 3.19 -28.72 -4.30
C GLY A 510 3.26 -27.81 -3.07
N GLN A 511 4.36 -27.07 -2.91
CA GLN A 511 4.59 -26.18 -1.77
C GLN A 511 4.26 -24.72 -2.16
N GLU A 512 3.56 -24.02 -1.27
CA GLU A 512 3.38 -22.57 -1.45
C GLU A 512 4.74 -21.85 -1.49
N LYS A 513 4.94 -21.05 -2.53
CA LYS A 513 6.22 -20.38 -2.81
C LYS A 513 7.41 -21.35 -2.94
N GLY A 514 7.17 -22.56 -3.52
CA GLY A 514 8.18 -23.61 -3.63
C GLY A 514 9.46 -23.14 -4.31
N LEU A 515 9.35 -22.35 -5.36
CA LEU A 515 10.50 -21.73 -6.03
C LEU A 515 11.32 -20.82 -5.09
N LEU A 516 10.66 -19.98 -4.31
CA LEU A 516 11.36 -19.08 -3.35
C LEU A 516 12.07 -19.91 -2.27
N ARG A 517 11.41 -20.95 -1.76
CA ARG A 517 12.02 -21.84 -0.75
C ARG A 517 13.27 -22.54 -1.29
N GLU A 518 13.17 -23.07 -2.51
CA GLU A 518 14.31 -23.72 -3.16
C GLU A 518 15.44 -22.75 -3.45
N ALA A 519 15.13 -21.55 -3.99
CA ALA A 519 16.09 -20.51 -4.24
C ALA A 519 16.85 -20.08 -2.98
N MET A 520 16.21 -20.12 -1.82
CA MET A 520 16.75 -19.60 -0.55
C MET A 520 17.25 -20.72 0.40
N ARG A 521 17.51 -21.94 -0.12
CA ARG A 521 18.14 -22.99 0.70
C ARG A 521 19.46 -22.50 1.31
N GLY A 522 19.65 -22.80 2.60
CA GLY A 522 20.83 -22.42 3.36
C GLY A 522 20.85 -20.96 3.88
N VAL A 523 19.82 -20.16 3.59
CA VAL A 523 19.67 -18.79 4.15
C VAL A 523 18.95 -18.82 5.50
N LEU A 524 18.04 -19.77 5.68
CA LEU A 524 17.24 -19.96 6.90
C LEU A 524 17.41 -21.36 7.46
N PRO A 525 17.14 -21.58 8.76
CA PRO A 525 16.94 -22.92 9.29
C PRO A 525 15.82 -23.65 8.52
N ASP A 526 16.02 -24.93 8.20
CA ASP A 526 15.09 -25.70 7.36
C ASP A 526 13.65 -25.72 7.93
N GLU A 527 13.50 -25.78 9.23
CA GLU A 527 12.18 -25.76 9.88
C GLU A 527 11.41 -24.43 9.63
N VAL A 528 12.10 -23.31 9.46
CA VAL A 528 11.50 -22.01 9.10
C VAL A 528 11.32 -21.92 7.59
N LEU A 529 12.33 -22.35 6.83
CA LEU A 529 12.29 -22.36 5.36
C LEU A 529 11.09 -23.15 4.83
N TRP A 530 10.78 -24.32 5.42
CA TRP A 530 9.70 -25.21 5.00
C TRP A 530 8.42 -25.07 5.82
N ARG A 531 8.34 -24.07 6.70
CA ARG A 531 7.13 -23.76 7.45
C ARG A 531 5.98 -23.47 6.50
N ARG A 532 4.80 -24.06 6.76
CA ARG A 532 3.57 -23.70 6.05
C ARG A 532 3.18 -22.25 6.31
N LYS A 533 2.59 -21.61 5.29
CA LYS A 533 2.13 -20.22 5.39
C LYS A 533 1.16 -20.03 6.57
N SER A 534 1.39 -18.96 7.31
CA SER A 534 0.46 -18.40 8.29
C SER A 534 0.05 -16.99 7.85
N PRO A 535 -1.22 -16.60 7.97
CA PRO A 535 -1.67 -15.24 7.66
C PRO A 535 -1.15 -14.25 8.71
N TYR A 536 -1.35 -12.97 8.47
CA TYR A 536 -1.11 -11.93 9.48
C TYR A 536 -1.89 -12.28 10.76
N PRO A 537 -1.27 -12.19 11.96
CA PRO A 537 -1.93 -12.58 13.19
C PRO A 537 -3.12 -11.67 13.50
N LYS A 538 -4.17 -12.26 14.07
CA LYS A 538 -5.34 -11.54 14.59
C LYS A 538 -5.61 -11.92 16.05
N THR A 539 -6.38 -11.09 16.74
CA THR A 539 -6.83 -11.45 18.09
C THR A 539 -7.89 -12.55 18.03
N TRP A 540 -7.73 -13.56 18.89
CA TRP A 540 -8.72 -14.62 19.15
C TRP A 540 -9.44 -14.38 20.48
N ASN A 541 -9.09 -13.31 21.21
CA ASN A 541 -9.68 -13.00 22.50
C ASN A 541 -11.14 -12.58 22.31
N PRO A 542 -12.12 -13.24 22.96
CA PRO A 542 -13.53 -12.91 22.88
C PRO A 542 -13.87 -11.47 23.32
N SER A 543 -13.00 -10.86 24.12
CA SER A 543 -13.16 -9.46 24.54
C SER A 543 -13.22 -8.49 23.36
N TYR A 544 -12.53 -8.80 22.25
CA TYR A 544 -12.57 -7.97 21.06
C TYR A 544 -13.97 -7.97 20.42
N LEU A 545 -14.58 -9.15 20.22
CA LEU A 545 -15.94 -9.25 19.71
C LEU A 545 -16.93 -8.50 20.61
N ALA A 546 -16.82 -8.67 21.93
CA ALA A 546 -17.69 -7.97 22.89
C ALA A 546 -17.55 -6.44 22.79
N ALA A 547 -16.29 -5.96 22.68
CA ALA A 547 -16.01 -4.52 22.60
C ALA A 547 -16.55 -3.90 21.29
N VAL A 548 -16.25 -4.49 20.12
CA VAL A 548 -16.74 -3.95 18.83
C VAL A 548 -18.26 -4.08 18.70
N SER A 549 -18.87 -5.10 19.34
CA SER A 549 -20.33 -5.23 19.40
C SER A 549 -20.96 -4.11 20.24
N ALA A 550 -20.32 -3.70 21.34
CA ALA A 550 -20.76 -2.55 22.15
C ALA A 550 -20.70 -1.24 21.35
N GLU A 551 -19.59 -1.03 20.60
CA GLU A 551 -19.46 0.14 19.70
C GLU A 551 -20.58 0.18 18.66
N LEU A 552 -20.86 -0.95 17.97
CA LEU A 552 -21.93 -0.99 16.96
C LEU A 552 -23.32 -0.78 17.58
N ARG A 553 -23.58 -1.30 18.79
CA ARG A 553 -24.84 -1.02 19.50
C ARG A 553 -24.99 0.46 19.84
N THR A 554 -23.90 1.15 20.18
CA THR A 554 -23.93 2.61 20.37
C THR A 554 -24.39 3.32 19.10
N VAL A 555 -23.84 2.92 17.93
CA VAL A 555 -24.27 3.44 16.62
C VAL A 555 -25.75 3.13 16.32
N LEU A 556 -26.21 1.91 16.60
CA LEU A 556 -27.59 1.52 16.37
C LEU A 556 -28.60 2.27 17.26
N ASN A 557 -28.20 2.65 18.46
CA ASN A 557 -29.02 3.40 19.41
C ASN A 557 -29.05 4.92 19.13
N ASP A 558 -28.21 5.42 18.23
CA ASP A 558 -28.24 6.80 17.79
C ASP A 558 -29.05 6.96 16.49
N PRO A 559 -30.28 7.50 16.54
CA PRO A 559 -31.11 7.67 15.35
C PRO A 559 -30.50 8.67 14.33
N ALA A 560 -29.54 9.50 14.76
CA ALA A 560 -28.85 10.44 13.89
C ALA A 560 -27.61 9.85 13.20
N ALA A 561 -27.20 8.63 13.57
CA ALA A 561 -26.02 7.97 13.02
C ALA A 561 -26.10 7.89 11.48
N PRO A 562 -25.12 8.45 10.75
CA PRO A 562 -25.17 8.51 9.28
C PRO A 562 -25.13 7.11 8.64
N LEU A 563 -24.57 6.11 9.29
CA LEU A 563 -24.60 4.71 8.87
C LEU A 563 -26.04 4.25 8.61
N LEU A 564 -26.98 4.61 9.47
CA LEU A 564 -28.36 4.20 9.39
C LEU A 564 -29.13 4.83 8.21
N ARG A 565 -28.54 5.78 7.49
CA ARG A 565 -29.11 6.29 6.24
C ARG A 565 -28.87 5.33 5.09
N ILE A 566 -27.79 4.55 5.11
CA ILE A 566 -27.33 3.71 3.99
C ILE A 566 -27.41 2.21 4.27
N VAL A 567 -27.37 1.80 5.56
CA VAL A 567 -27.33 0.40 5.97
C VAL A 567 -28.62 0.04 6.74
N ARG A 568 -29.07 -1.19 6.57
CA ARG A 568 -30.26 -1.75 7.24
C ARG A 568 -29.93 -2.09 8.69
N ALA A 569 -30.67 -1.51 9.64
CA ALA A 569 -30.49 -1.77 11.07
C ALA A 569 -30.77 -3.24 11.43
N ASP A 570 -31.82 -3.84 10.86
CA ASP A 570 -32.17 -5.25 11.09
C ASP A 570 -31.05 -6.21 10.63
N ALA A 571 -30.33 -5.89 9.54
CA ALA A 571 -29.20 -6.68 9.08
C ALA A 571 -27.99 -6.57 10.04
N LEU A 572 -27.76 -5.39 10.64
CA LEU A 572 -26.72 -5.20 11.66
C LEU A 572 -27.06 -5.90 12.98
N GLU A 573 -28.33 -5.88 13.40
CA GLU A 573 -28.80 -6.63 14.56
C GLU A 573 -28.62 -8.14 14.37
N ASN A 574 -28.98 -8.67 13.19
CA ASN A 574 -28.74 -10.07 12.84
C ASN A 574 -27.25 -10.43 12.85
N LEU A 575 -26.38 -9.52 12.38
CA LEU A 575 -24.92 -9.71 12.43
C LEU A 575 -24.43 -9.77 13.89
N LEU A 576 -24.92 -8.90 14.76
CA LEU A 576 -24.59 -8.92 16.20
C LEU A 576 -25.10 -10.20 16.89
N ALA A 577 -26.28 -10.69 16.50
CA ALA A 577 -26.86 -11.92 17.05
C ALA A 577 -26.14 -13.19 16.57
N SER A 578 -25.49 -13.18 15.40
CA SER A 578 -24.75 -14.33 14.85
C SER A 578 -23.49 -14.69 15.65
N GLY A 579 -23.01 -13.81 16.52
CA GLY A 579 -21.79 -14.05 17.29
C GLY A 579 -20.57 -14.28 16.39
N ALA A 580 -19.76 -15.30 16.71
CA ALA A 580 -18.57 -15.66 15.92
C ALA A 580 -18.88 -16.61 14.74
N ASP A 581 -20.10 -17.06 14.58
CA ASP A 581 -20.46 -18.23 13.77
C ASP A 581 -20.78 -17.92 12.29
N ASN A 582 -20.73 -16.66 11.86
CA ASN A 582 -20.96 -16.34 10.46
C ASN A 582 -19.81 -16.87 9.57
N PRO A 583 -20.08 -17.82 8.65
CA PRO A 583 -19.05 -18.44 7.83
C PRO A 583 -18.57 -17.57 6.66
N ILE A 584 -19.26 -16.45 6.38
CA ILE A 584 -18.96 -15.61 5.21
C ILE A 584 -18.05 -14.47 5.61
N PRO A 585 -16.76 -14.47 5.19
CA PRO A 585 -15.87 -13.35 5.47
C PRO A 585 -16.27 -12.13 4.64
N TRP A 586 -16.09 -10.94 5.21
CA TRP A 586 -16.27 -9.67 4.49
C TRP A 586 -15.21 -9.47 3.42
N TYR A 587 -13.94 -9.72 3.75
CA TYR A 587 -12.82 -9.54 2.81
C TYR A 587 -11.64 -10.45 3.19
N GLY A 588 -11.07 -11.12 2.20
CA GLY A 588 -9.98 -12.05 2.42
C GLY A 588 -10.35 -13.18 3.40
N GLN A 589 -9.37 -13.64 4.14
CA GLN A 589 -9.55 -14.71 5.13
C GLN A 589 -9.65 -14.17 6.57
N LEU A 590 -9.29 -12.92 6.79
CA LEU A 590 -9.13 -12.35 8.13
C LEU A 590 -10.38 -11.61 8.62
N MET A 591 -11.17 -11.02 7.71
CA MET A 591 -12.34 -10.24 8.09
C MET A 591 -13.56 -11.15 8.32
N THR A 592 -13.59 -11.81 9.47
CA THR A 592 -14.70 -12.60 9.99
C THR A 592 -15.69 -11.70 10.74
N THR A 593 -16.66 -12.25 11.48
CA THR A 593 -17.73 -11.47 12.15
C THR A 593 -17.21 -10.29 12.98
N PRO A 594 -16.22 -10.44 13.89
CA PRO A 594 -15.74 -9.30 14.67
C PRO A 594 -15.21 -8.16 13.79
N GLN A 595 -14.52 -8.51 12.72
CA GLN A 595 -13.95 -7.54 11.78
C GLN A 595 -15.04 -6.89 10.91
N THR A 596 -16.09 -7.62 10.56
CA THR A 596 -17.24 -7.08 9.83
C THR A 596 -18.00 -6.06 10.69
N ILE A 597 -18.22 -6.37 11.97
CA ILE A 597 -18.82 -5.45 12.95
C ILE A 597 -17.96 -4.18 13.07
N ALA A 598 -16.66 -4.35 13.28
CA ALA A 598 -15.70 -3.23 13.39
C ALA A 598 -15.65 -2.39 12.10
N TRP A 599 -15.82 -3.01 10.94
CA TRP A 599 -15.88 -2.30 9.66
C TRP A 599 -17.11 -1.38 9.57
N PHE A 600 -18.28 -1.80 10.05
CA PHE A 600 -19.45 -0.92 10.12
C PHE A 600 -19.28 0.22 11.12
N VAL A 601 -18.58 0.00 12.22
CA VAL A 601 -18.17 1.08 13.15
C VAL A 601 -17.25 2.08 12.44
N GLN A 602 -16.25 1.60 11.69
CA GLN A 602 -15.37 2.45 10.88
C GLN A 602 -16.12 3.20 9.79
N LEU A 603 -17.12 2.56 9.15
CA LEU A 603 -17.95 3.21 8.13
C LEU A 603 -18.77 4.36 8.72
N ASN A 604 -19.40 4.16 9.90
CA ASN A 604 -20.10 5.24 10.59
C ASN A 604 -19.16 6.42 10.89
N TYR A 605 -18.02 6.11 11.50
CA TYR A 605 -17.00 7.12 11.85
C TYR A 605 -16.52 7.89 10.61
N TRP A 606 -16.27 7.20 9.50
CA TRP A 606 -15.86 7.84 8.26
C TRP A 606 -16.90 8.83 7.73
N LEU A 607 -18.17 8.43 7.70
CA LEU A 607 -19.27 9.30 7.27
C LEU A 607 -19.38 10.57 8.11
N GLU A 608 -19.21 10.44 9.44
CA GLU A 608 -19.24 11.57 10.38
C GLU A 608 -18.00 12.45 10.26
N LYS A 609 -16.83 11.83 10.40
CA LYS A 609 -15.54 12.53 10.49
C LYS A 609 -15.22 13.34 9.25
N TYR A 610 -15.47 12.76 8.08
CA TYR A 610 -15.23 13.40 6.79
C TYR A 610 -16.42 14.22 6.32
N LYS A 611 -17.52 14.27 7.10
CA LYS A 611 -18.76 14.98 6.75
C LYS A 611 -19.23 14.62 5.34
N VAL A 612 -19.25 13.33 5.05
CA VAL A 612 -19.52 12.83 3.71
C VAL A 612 -20.90 13.25 3.24
N GLU A 613 -20.94 13.99 2.14
CA GLU A 613 -22.16 14.37 1.42
C GLU A 613 -22.49 13.31 0.37
N LEU A 614 -23.60 12.60 0.56
CA LEU A 614 -24.11 11.64 -0.44
C LEU A 614 -24.90 12.41 -1.50
N VAL A 615 -24.53 12.28 -2.79
CA VAL A 615 -25.11 13.04 -3.92
C VAL A 615 -25.54 12.12 -5.06
#